data_29a56ef86b4303b9c475cc660803cf22
#
_entry.id   29a56ef86b4303b9c475cc660803cf22
#
_cell.length_a   1.000
_cell.length_b   1.000
_cell.length_c   1.000
_cell.angle_alpha   90.00
_cell.angle_beta   90.00
_cell.angle_gamma   90.00
#
_symmetry.space_group_name_H-M   'P 1'
#
loop_
_entity.id
_entity.type
_entity.pdbx_description
1 polymer ?
#
loop_
_entity_poly.entity_id
_entity_poly.type
_entity_poly.pdbx_seq_one_letter_code
_entity_poly.pdbx_strand_id
1 'polypeptide(L)'
;MKTVIAIDSFKGSMTSMEAGNAAAAGVKAVFPDAEIVVRPLADGGEGTVEALTTGMGGRMETALVSDPLGRKISASYGILEKNKTAVIEMAAAAGLPLLSKEERNPLHTTTYGVGELIRDAIRKGCRHFIVGIGGSATNDGGVGMLSALGFEFLDKSGQPVRNGAAGLADLAEIRSGHVLPVLKECTFRVACDVENSLCGELGCSSVFGPQKGADEKSIRQMDQWLFSYAQLTKEHFLQADENCPGAGAAGGLGFAFQSYLGARLEPGIRIVLEETGLEREMADADFVLTGEGRMDEQTAMGKAPAGVAKLAKKHGCTVIAFAGALQEGFAVCHEIGIDAAFCIQKRAVSLEEAMDRDAAMQNLTDTCKEAFRLVKAVVGVSQ
;
A
#
# COMPACT_ATOMS: atom_id res chain seq x y z
N MET A 1 13.02 8.32 -29.45
CA MET A 1 11.97 7.49 -28.78
C MET A 1 12.25 7.51 -27.28
N LYS A 2 11.28 7.97 -26.50
CA LYS A 2 11.32 7.93 -25.03
C LYS A 2 10.35 6.88 -24.51
N THR A 3 10.79 6.04 -23.61
CA THR A 3 9.98 4.97 -22.98
C THR A 3 10.03 5.11 -21.46
N VAL A 4 8.89 5.27 -20.85
CA VAL A 4 8.73 5.27 -19.40
C VAL A 4 8.28 3.88 -18.95
N ILE A 5 8.94 3.33 -17.95
CA ILE A 5 8.68 1.97 -17.45
C ILE A 5 8.28 2.05 -15.97
N ALA A 6 7.07 1.61 -15.67
CA ALA A 6 6.52 1.53 -14.33
C ALA A 6 5.74 0.23 -14.20
N ILE A 7 6.41 -0.82 -13.75
CA ILE A 7 5.90 -2.18 -13.62
C ILE A 7 5.84 -2.53 -12.13
N ASP A 8 4.70 -3.04 -11.66
CA ASP A 8 4.57 -3.51 -10.28
C ASP A 8 5.35 -4.81 -10.06
N SER A 9 5.58 -5.14 -8.82
CA SER A 9 6.27 -6.39 -8.45
C SER A 9 5.52 -7.62 -8.95
N PHE A 10 6.27 -8.60 -9.41
CA PHE A 10 5.72 -9.93 -9.64
C PHE A 10 5.87 -10.70 -8.33
N LYS A 11 4.85 -10.58 -7.47
CA LYS A 11 4.87 -11.05 -6.07
C LYS A 11 5.43 -12.46 -5.96
N GLY A 12 6.46 -12.62 -5.11
CA GLY A 12 7.17 -13.90 -4.93
C GLY A 12 8.19 -14.27 -6.02
N SER A 13 8.39 -13.39 -7.03
CA SER A 13 9.34 -13.61 -8.13
C SER A 13 10.35 -12.46 -8.25
N MET A 14 9.93 -11.27 -8.69
CA MET A 14 10.82 -10.12 -8.88
C MET A 14 10.21 -8.82 -8.36
N THR A 15 11.06 -7.93 -7.87
CA THR A 15 10.68 -6.59 -7.41
C THR A 15 10.27 -5.70 -8.60
N SER A 16 9.60 -4.59 -8.31
CA SER A 16 9.22 -3.57 -9.30
C SER A 16 10.43 -3.05 -10.10
N MET A 17 11.54 -2.76 -9.41
CA MET A 17 12.75 -2.27 -10.08
C MET A 17 13.45 -3.33 -10.93
N GLU A 18 13.45 -4.59 -10.52
CA GLU A 18 13.96 -5.71 -11.32
C GLU A 18 13.13 -5.91 -12.58
N ALA A 19 11.80 -5.90 -12.46
CA ALA A 19 10.90 -5.96 -13.60
C ALA A 19 11.12 -4.78 -14.57
N GLY A 20 11.21 -3.56 -14.03
CA GLY A 20 11.50 -2.37 -14.82
C GLY A 20 12.83 -2.44 -15.57
N ASN A 21 13.89 -2.90 -14.92
CA ASN A 21 15.22 -3.05 -15.54
C ASN A 21 15.24 -4.16 -16.58
N ALA A 22 14.56 -5.28 -16.36
CA ALA A 22 14.42 -6.37 -17.34
C ALA A 22 13.69 -5.87 -18.60
N ALA A 23 12.59 -5.13 -18.45
CA ALA A 23 11.89 -4.53 -19.58
C ALA A 23 12.77 -3.50 -20.31
N ALA A 24 13.52 -2.66 -19.59
CA ALA A 24 14.47 -1.70 -20.16
C ALA A 24 15.54 -2.38 -21.02
N ALA A 25 16.10 -3.50 -20.57
CA ALA A 25 17.04 -4.30 -21.33
C ALA A 25 16.43 -4.81 -22.65
N GLY A 26 15.16 -5.25 -22.62
CA GLY A 26 14.41 -5.67 -23.80
C GLY A 26 14.24 -4.56 -24.84
N VAL A 27 13.85 -3.34 -24.40
CA VAL A 27 13.74 -2.15 -25.28
C VAL A 27 15.09 -1.79 -25.87
N LYS A 28 16.14 -1.69 -25.04
CA LYS A 28 17.52 -1.34 -25.47
C LYS A 28 18.10 -2.30 -26.48
N ALA A 29 17.76 -3.57 -26.41
CA ALA A 29 18.20 -4.58 -27.37
C ALA A 29 17.70 -4.32 -28.81
N VAL A 30 16.60 -3.55 -28.97
CA VAL A 30 16.00 -3.21 -30.27
C VAL A 30 16.27 -1.75 -30.67
N PHE A 31 16.20 -0.86 -29.69
CA PHE A 31 16.42 0.59 -29.82
C PHE A 31 17.54 1.04 -28.86
N PRO A 32 18.82 0.87 -29.24
CA PRO A 32 19.95 1.21 -28.36
C PRO A 32 19.97 2.66 -27.89
N ASP A 33 19.50 3.58 -28.78
CA ASP A 33 19.48 5.03 -28.53
C ASP A 33 18.19 5.51 -27.85
N ALA A 34 17.27 4.60 -27.46
CA ALA A 34 16.06 5.00 -26.77
C ALA A 34 16.38 5.64 -25.41
N GLU A 35 15.75 6.75 -25.09
CA GLU A 35 15.70 7.28 -23.74
C GLU A 35 14.76 6.39 -22.91
N ILE A 36 15.27 5.84 -21.79
CA ILE A 36 14.48 4.97 -20.93
C ILE A 36 14.50 5.50 -19.50
N VAL A 37 13.31 5.68 -18.94
CA VAL A 37 13.11 6.09 -17.56
C VAL A 37 12.40 4.97 -16.84
N VAL A 38 13.06 4.37 -15.86
CA VAL A 38 12.45 3.37 -14.97
C VAL A 38 12.04 4.04 -13.66
N ARG A 39 10.79 3.82 -13.24
CA ARG A 39 10.26 4.29 -11.96
C ARG A 39 9.65 3.13 -11.19
N PRO A 40 9.82 3.08 -9.86
CA PRO A 40 9.17 2.08 -9.05
C PRO A 40 7.66 2.23 -9.10
N LEU A 41 6.96 1.12 -9.06
CA LEU A 41 5.51 1.06 -9.00
C LEU A 41 5.07 0.15 -7.86
N ALA A 42 4.00 0.50 -7.19
CA ALA A 42 3.31 -0.29 -6.19
C ALA A 42 1.86 0.21 -6.05
N ASP A 43 0.99 -0.58 -5.45
CA ASP A 43 -0.42 -0.25 -5.24
C ASP A 43 -0.74 0.33 -3.85
N GLY A 44 0.26 0.53 -2.99
CA GLY A 44 0.07 0.95 -1.59
C GLY A 44 -0.02 -0.22 -0.60
N GLY A 45 -0.01 -1.44 -1.10
CA GLY A 45 0.02 -2.67 -0.32
C GLY A 45 1.45 -3.17 -0.04
N GLU A 46 1.58 -4.48 0.10
CA GLU A 46 2.84 -5.18 0.34
C GLU A 46 3.88 -4.88 -0.74
N GLY A 47 5.10 -4.52 -0.32
CA GLY A 47 6.23 -4.19 -1.19
C GLY A 47 6.32 -2.70 -1.56
N THR A 48 5.36 -1.87 -1.14
CA THR A 48 5.38 -0.42 -1.40
C THR A 48 6.58 0.26 -0.73
N VAL A 49 6.91 -0.13 0.51
CA VAL A 49 8.07 0.41 1.24
C VAL A 49 9.35 0.15 0.47
N GLU A 50 9.59 -1.10 0.05
CA GLU A 50 10.79 -1.47 -0.70
C GLU A 50 10.83 -0.76 -2.06
N ALA A 51 9.74 -0.80 -2.82
CA ALA A 51 9.65 -0.19 -4.14
C ALA A 51 9.96 1.31 -4.10
N LEU A 52 9.25 2.08 -3.26
CA LEU A 52 9.48 3.52 -3.15
C LEU A 52 10.85 3.83 -2.58
N THR A 53 11.27 3.13 -1.51
CA THR A 53 12.54 3.45 -0.85
C THR A 53 13.73 3.17 -1.76
N THR A 54 13.81 1.96 -2.33
CA THR A 54 14.91 1.56 -3.21
C THR A 54 14.88 2.32 -4.53
N GLY A 55 13.68 2.43 -5.13
CA GLY A 55 13.52 3.09 -6.42
C GLY A 55 13.70 4.60 -6.42
N MET A 56 13.54 5.24 -5.26
CA MET A 56 13.71 6.70 -5.08
C MET A 56 15.03 7.08 -4.40
N GLY A 57 15.97 6.13 -4.27
CA GLY A 57 17.27 6.39 -3.65
C GLY A 57 17.21 6.70 -2.16
N GLY A 58 16.22 6.15 -1.47
CA GLY A 58 16.11 6.18 -0.02
C GLY A 58 16.92 5.08 0.67
N ARG A 59 16.74 4.96 1.97
CA ARG A 59 17.35 3.88 2.77
C ARG A 59 16.32 3.15 3.60
N MET A 60 16.53 1.85 3.76
CA MET A 60 15.76 1.04 4.68
C MET A 60 16.26 1.24 6.11
N GLU A 61 15.33 1.36 7.02
CA GLU A 61 15.56 1.46 8.46
C GLU A 61 14.85 0.32 9.19
N THR A 62 15.35 -0.01 10.36
CA THR A 62 14.79 -1.04 11.22
C THR A 62 14.61 -0.52 12.63
N ALA A 63 13.47 -0.80 13.24
CA ALA A 63 13.19 -0.45 14.63
C ALA A 63 12.69 -1.67 15.41
N LEU A 64 13.00 -1.70 16.70
CA LEU A 64 12.47 -2.68 17.64
C LEU A 64 11.10 -2.19 18.13
N VAL A 65 10.03 -2.87 17.74
CA VAL A 65 8.65 -2.47 18.00
C VAL A 65 7.83 -3.64 18.55
N SER A 66 6.63 -3.36 18.99
CA SER A 66 5.67 -4.37 19.43
C SER A 66 4.96 -5.00 18.22
N ASP A 67 4.80 -6.32 18.20
CA ASP A 67 3.93 -7.02 17.27
C ASP A 67 2.44 -6.88 17.71
N PRO A 68 1.48 -7.46 16.98
CA PRO A 68 0.05 -7.38 17.35
C PRO A 68 -0.27 -7.90 18.77
N LEU A 69 0.55 -8.77 19.32
CA LEU A 69 0.38 -9.35 20.68
C LEU A 69 1.28 -8.69 21.73
N GLY A 70 1.99 -7.62 21.37
CA GLY A 70 2.88 -6.88 22.28
C GLY A 70 4.29 -7.48 22.43
N ARG A 71 4.64 -8.53 21.67
CA ARG A 71 5.99 -9.12 21.65
C ARG A 71 6.95 -8.20 20.90
N LYS A 72 8.20 -8.11 21.32
CA LYS A 72 9.18 -7.26 20.60
C LYS A 72 9.72 -7.97 19.37
N ILE A 73 9.57 -7.28 18.24
CA ILE A 73 10.03 -7.70 16.92
C ILE A 73 10.86 -6.60 16.25
N SER A 74 11.65 -6.99 15.27
CA SER A 74 12.33 -6.07 14.36
C SER A 74 11.45 -5.81 13.17
N ALA A 75 11.02 -4.56 12.97
CA ALA A 75 10.20 -4.15 11.83
C ALA A 75 10.93 -3.11 10.99
N SER A 76 10.81 -3.23 9.66
CA SER A 76 11.49 -2.35 8.72
C SER A 76 10.54 -1.30 8.14
N TYR A 77 11.09 -0.14 7.79
CA TYR A 77 10.41 0.93 7.06
C TYR A 77 11.43 1.70 6.22
N GLY A 78 10.97 2.52 5.28
CA GLY A 78 11.82 3.30 4.39
C GLY A 78 11.92 4.77 4.80
N ILE A 79 13.05 5.41 4.48
CA ILE A 79 13.21 6.87 4.53
C ILE A 79 13.67 7.36 3.16
N LEU A 80 12.85 8.22 2.52
CA LEU A 80 13.23 8.96 1.33
C LEU A 80 14.04 10.18 1.75
N GLU A 81 15.33 10.21 1.36
CA GLU A 81 16.28 11.20 1.88
C GLU A 81 15.95 12.64 1.47
N LYS A 82 15.45 12.82 0.25
CA LYS A 82 15.22 14.16 -0.34
C LYS A 82 14.30 15.03 0.51
N ASN A 83 13.20 14.44 1.04
CA ASN A 83 12.18 15.17 1.78
C ASN A 83 12.03 14.67 3.22
N LYS A 84 12.92 13.77 3.67
CA LYS A 84 12.78 13.07 4.97
C LYS A 84 11.39 12.49 5.16
N THR A 85 10.89 11.83 4.11
CA THR A 85 9.59 11.14 4.13
C THR A 85 9.78 9.71 4.62
N ALA A 86 9.05 9.31 5.66
CA ALA A 86 8.99 7.93 6.10
C ALA A 86 7.92 7.17 5.29
N VAL A 87 8.27 6.00 4.77
CA VAL A 87 7.35 5.08 4.11
C VAL A 87 7.18 3.87 5.00
N ILE A 88 5.97 3.63 5.50
CA ILE A 88 5.66 2.60 6.51
C ILE A 88 4.54 1.72 5.98
N GLU A 89 4.71 0.40 6.04
CA GLU A 89 3.61 -0.56 5.96
C GLU A 89 3.19 -0.96 7.37
N MET A 90 1.94 -0.71 7.73
CA MET A 90 1.44 -1.08 9.05
C MET A 90 1.58 -2.57 9.34
N ALA A 91 1.51 -3.41 8.30
CA ALA A 91 1.63 -4.86 8.40
C ALA A 91 2.98 -5.32 8.94
N ALA A 92 4.04 -4.51 8.82
CA ALA A 92 5.36 -4.80 9.40
C ALA A 92 5.35 -4.88 10.93
N ALA A 93 4.38 -4.20 11.59
CA ALA A 93 4.24 -4.18 13.04
C ALA A 93 2.88 -4.70 13.54
N ALA A 94 1.83 -4.66 12.71
CA ALA A 94 0.47 -5.01 13.11
C ALA A 94 -0.27 -5.87 12.07
N GLY A 95 0.46 -6.62 11.24
CA GLY A 95 -0.07 -7.42 10.14
C GLY A 95 -0.43 -8.85 10.50
N LEU A 96 -1.35 -9.43 9.71
CA LEU A 96 -1.74 -10.85 9.79
C LEU A 96 -0.58 -11.83 9.61
N PRO A 97 0.45 -11.57 8.76
CA PRO A 97 1.58 -12.49 8.62
C PRO A 97 2.42 -12.68 9.89
N LEU A 98 2.32 -11.79 10.87
CA LEU A 98 3.02 -11.88 12.15
C LEU A 98 2.37 -12.88 13.13
N LEU A 99 1.18 -13.41 12.79
CA LEU A 99 0.39 -14.28 13.64
C LEU A 99 0.13 -15.63 12.97
N SER A 100 0.28 -16.71 13.73
CA SER A 100 -0.29 -18.00 13.34
C SER A 100 -1.83 -17.92 13.28
N LYS A 101 -2.48 -18.87 12.64
CA LYS A 101 -3.95 -18.88 12.54
C LYS A 101 -4.61 -18.94 13.93
N GLU A 102 -3.99 -19.64 14.85
CA GLU A 102 -4.45 -19.87 16.22
C GLU A 102 -4.31 -18.63 17.10
N GLU A 103 -3.35 -17.75 16.76
CA GLU A 103 -3.09 -16.49 17.47
C GLU A 103 -4.01 -15.35 17.02
N ARG A 104 -4.73 -15.52 15.90
CA ARG A 104 -5.60 -14.47 15.34
C ARG A 104 -6.81 -14.25 16.21
N ASN A 105 -6.83 -13.12 16.91
CA ASN A 105 -7.96 -12.67 17.70
C ASN A 105 -7.98 -11.14 17.81
N PRO A 106 -8.84 -10.43 17.05
CA PRO A 106 -8.84 -8.97 17.01
C PRO A 106 -9.28 -8.33 18.33
N LEU A 107 -9.83 -9.09 19.26
CA LEU A 107 -10.12 -8.59 20.61
C LEU A 107 -8.84 -8.20 21.38
N HIS A 108 -7.69 -8.80 21.05
CA HIS A 108 -6.44 -8.66 21.80
C HIS A 108 -5.27 -8.10 20.98
N THR A 109 -5.42 -7.99 19.67
CA THR A 109 -4.35 -7.48 18.79
C THR A 109 -4.35 -5.95 18.75
N THR A 110 -3.15 -5.36 18.76
CA THR A 110 -2.95 -3.91 18.88
C THR A 110 -2.15 -3.32 17.74
N THR A 111 -2.44 -2.06 17.41
CA THR A 111 -1.67 -1.23 16.47
C THR A 111 -0.50 -0.49 17.14
N TYR A 112 -0.16 -0.79 18.39
CA TYR A 112 0.85 -0.04 19.17
C TYR A 112 2.20 0.06 18.44
N GLY A 113 2.67 -1.03 17.83
CA GLY A 113 3.92 -1.07 17.07
C GLY A 113 3.96 -0.12 15.87
N VAL A 114 2.81 0.17 15.25
CA VAL A 114 2.73 1.16 14.17
C VAL A 114 3.09 2.55 14.69
N GLY A 115 2.58 2.92 15.88
CA GLY A 115 2.95 4.17 16.53
C GLY A 115 4.42 4.21 16.97
N GLU A 116 5.00 3.06 17.35
CA GLU A 116 6.45 2.96 17.64
C GLU A 116 7.29 3.21 16.38
N LEU A 117 6.88 2.69 15.19
CA LEU A 117 7.54 2.98 13.91
C LEU A 117 7.49 4.48 13.58
N ILE A 118 6.32 5.10 13.69
CA ILE A 118 6.15 6.55 13.46
C ILE A 118 7.05 7.33 14.40
N ARG A 119 7.09 6.98 15.68
CA ARG A 119 7.93 7.64 16.68
C ARG A 119 9.43 7.50 16.39
N ASP A 120 9.88 6.33 15.92
CA ASP A 120 11.26 6.12 15.51
C ASP A 120 11.63 6.97 14.30
N ALA A 121 10.77 7.02 13.28
CA ALA A 121 10.96 7.86 12.10
C ALA A 121 11.01 9.36 12.45
N ILE A 122 10.16 9.82 13.38
CA ILE A 122 10.19 11.20 13.91
C ILE A 122 11.55 11.50 14.57
N ARG A 123 12.09 10.57 15.37
CA ARG A 123 13.42 10.71 16.01
C ARG A 123 14.55 10.82 14.98
N LYS A 124 14.39 10.18 13.81
CA LYS A 124 15.32 10.26 12.68
C LYS A 124 15.11 11.48 11.79
N GLY A 125 14.21 12.38 12.18
CA GLY A 125 13.97 13.67 11.53
C GLY A 125 12.86 13.67 10.48
N CYS A 126 12.12 12.57 10.31
CA CYS A 126 10.98 12.55 9.38
C CYS A 126 9.82 13.42 9.90
N ARG A 127 9.16 14.09 8.95
CA ARG A 127 7.95 14.90 9.20
C ARG A 127 6.83 14.60 8.20
N HIS A 128 7.16 13.94 7.12
CA HIS A 128 6.22 13.48 6.11
C HIS A 128 6.13 11.97 6.17
N PHE A 129 4.89 11.45 6.13
CA PHE A 129 4.64 10.02 6.28
C PHE A 129 3.74 9.53 5.16
N ILE A 130 4.15 8.44 4.52
CA ILE A 130 3.33 7.62 3.64
C ILE A 130 3.11 6.32 4.40
N VAL A 131 1.85 5.98 4.67
CA VAL A 131 1.51 4.80 5.46
C VAL A 131 0.57 3.89 4.68
N GLY A 132 1.04 2.72 4.30
CA GLY A 132 0.18 1.66 3.76
C GLY A 132 -0.52 0.93 4.92
N ILE A 133 -1.86 0.83 4.84
CA ILE A 133 -2.66 0.22 5.92
C ILE A 133 -3.30 -1.12 5.55
N GLY A 134 -2.83 -1.76 4.48
CA GLY A 134 -3.24 -3.11 4.09
C GLY A 134 -2.73 -4.21 5.04
N GLY A 135 -3.36 -5.39 5.00
CA GLY A 135 -2.88 -6.61 5.66
C GLY A 135 -2.99 -6.66 7.18
N SER A 136 -3.82 -5.82 7.81
CA SER A 136 -3.93 -5.67 9.27
C SER A 136 -4.47 -6.90 10.00
N ALA A 137 -3.92 -7.18 11.19
CA ALA A 137 -4.42 -8.19 12.14
C ALA A 137 -5.32 -7.60 13.24
N THR A 138 -5.55 -6.30 13.24
CA THR A 138 -6.09 -5.52 14.37
C THR A 138 -7.49 -4.97 14.09
N ASN A 139 -8.23 -4.68 15.15
CA ASN A 139 -9.55 -4.01 15.11
C ASN A 139 -9.72 -3.06 16.30
N ASP A 140 -8.62 -2.44 16.73
CA ASP A 140 -8.54 -1.61 17.94
C ASP A 140 -8.84 -0.11 17.68
N GLY A 141 -9.41 0.23 16.51
CA GLY A 141 -9.70 1.62 16.16
C GLY A 141 -8.45 2.51 16.03
N GLY A 142 -7.25 1.92 15.96
CA GLY A 142 -5.98 2.64 15.96
C GLY A 142 -5.54 3.16 17.33
N VAL A 143 -6.26 2.80 18.40
CA VAL A 143 -5.97 3.24 19.77
C VAL A 143 -4.55 2.87 20.20
N GLY A 144 -4.08 1.67 19.84
CA GLY A 144 -2.70 1.29 20.14
C GLY A 144 -1.67 2.24 19.53
N MET A 145 -1.80 2.54 18.23
CA MET A 145 -0.92 3.50 17.53
C MET A 145 -0.94 4.88 18.22
N LEU A 146 -2.13 5.38 18.48
CA LEU A 146 -2.29 6.70 19.12
C LEU A 146 -1.69 6.72 20.54
N SER A 147 -1.84 5.63 21.31
CA SER A 147 -1.24 5.51 22.64
C SER A 147 0.30 5.58 22.57
N ALA A 148 0.92 4.93 21.59
CA ALA A 148 2.37 5.02 21.39
C ALA A 148 2.83 6.44 21.02
N LEU A 149 1.94 7.27 20.45
CA LEU A 149 2.18 8.68 20.11
C LEU A 149 1.85 9.65 21.25
N GLY A 150 1.34 9.15 22.39
CA GLY A 150 1.12 9.91 23.60
C GLY A 150 -0.33 10.35 23.86
N PHE A 151 -1.29 9.85 23.08
CA PHE A 151 -2.70 9.96 23.46
C PHE A 151 -3.00 8.98 24.60
N GLU A 152 -3.88 9.35 25.50
CA GLU A 152 -4.31 8.51 26.63
C GLU A 152 -5.77 8.12 26.43
N PHE A 153 -6.05 6.84 26.51
CA PHE A 153 -7.38 6.22 26.44
C PHE A 153 -7.66 5.56 27.77
N LEU A 154 -8.57 6.11 28.55
CA LEU A 154 -8.76 5.78 29.95
C LEU A 154 -10.14 5.19 30.20
N ASP A 155 -10.21 4.27 31.17
CA ASP A 155 -11.44 3.76 31.71
C ASP A 155 -12.07 4.72 32.75
N LYS A 156 -13.23 4.36 33.29
CA LYS A 156 -13.95 5.14 34.31
C LYS A 156 -13.17 5.35 35.62
N SER A 157 -12.13 4.56 35.85
CA SER A 157 -11.24 4.69 37.02
C SER A 157 -9.99 5.54 36.72
N GLY A 158 -9.84 6.04 35.49
CA GLY A 158 -8.70 6.82 35.03
C GLY A 158 -7.47 5.96 34.73
N GLN A 159 -7.64 4.64 34.58
CA GLN A 159 -6.55 3.74 34.17
C GLN A 159 -6.54 3.53 32.66
N PRO A 160 -5.37 3.33 32.03
CA PRO A 160 -5.29 3.01 30.62
C PRO A 160 -6.12 1.77 30.28
N VAL A 161 -6.89 1.84 29.20
CA VAL A 161 -7.61 0.68 28.68
C VAL A 161 -6.61 -0.39 28.19
N ARG A 162 -7.01 -1.65 28.22
CA ARG A 162 -6.21 -2.77 27.73
C ARG A 162 -6.04 -2.69 26.20
N ASN A 163 -5.03 -3.36 25.69
CA ASN A 163 -4.79 -3.45 24.26
C ASN A 163 -5.90 -4.22 23.51
N GLY A 164 -6.07 -3.91 22.22
CA GLY A 164 -6.99 -4.57 21.32
C GLY A 164 -8.42 -4.02 21.40
N ALA A 165 -9.29 -4.53 20.53
CA ALA A 165 -10.68 -4.08 20.45
C ALA A 165 -11.42 -4.22 21.79
N ALA A 166 -11.07 -5.22 22.60
CA ALA A 166 -11.68 -5.43 23.92
C ALA A 166 -11.42 -4.27 24.90
N GLY A 167 -10.36 -3.48 24.71
CA GLY A 167 -10.11 -2.29 25.52
C GLY A 167 -11.12 -1.18 25.28
N LEU A 168 -11.69 -1.10 24.09
CA LEU A 168 -12.69 -0.09 23.74
C LEU A 168 -14.01 -0.26 24.51
N ALA A 169 -14.27 -1.47 25.04
CA ALA A 169 -15.45 -1.73 25.89
C ALA A 169 -15.44 -0.90 27.16
N ASP A 170 -14.27 -0.62 27.70
CA ASP A 170 -14.07 0.06 28.97
C ASP A 170 -13.73 1.56 28.80
N LEU A 171 -13.56 2.02 27.55
CA LEU A 171 -13.15 3.39 27.24
C LEU A 171 -14.17 4.42 27.71
N ALA A 172 -13.73 5.39 28.52
CA ALA A 172 -14.55 6.43 29.11
C ALA A 172 -14.01 7.83 28.90
N GLU A 173 -12.70 8.00 28.69
CA GLU A 173 -12.07 9.31 28.54
C GLU A 173 -10.90 9.25 27.54
N ILE A 174 -10.74 10.32 26.75
CA ILE A 174 -9.62 10.53 25.83
C ILE A 174 -8.87 11.78 26.25
N ARG A 175 -7.55 11.69 26.44
CA ARG A 175 -6.68 12.82 26.75
C ARG A 175 -5.57 12.97 25.74
N SER A 176 -5.18 14.21 25.48
CA SER A 176 -4.10 14.58 24.56
C SER A 176 -2.94 15.35 25.22
N GLY A 177 -2.87 15.37 26.54
CA GLY A 177 -1.88 16.17 27.28
C GLY A 177 -0.42 15.70 27.10
N HIS A 178 -0.20 14.42 26.77
CA HIS A 178 1.13 13.83 26.60
C HIS A 178 1.49 13.53 25.14
N VAL A 179 0.66 14.00 24.19
CA VAL A 179 0.90 13.82 22.75
C VAL A 179 2.21 14.48 22.37
N LEU A 180 3.01 13.79 21.55
CA LEU A 180 4.28 14.31 21.05
C LEU A 180 4.07 15.64 20.35
N PRO A 181 4.63 16.77 20.84
CA PRO A 181 4.36 18.11 20.27
C PRO A 181 4.72 18.20 18.78
N VAL A 182 5.72 17.45 18.35
CA VAL A 182 6.22 17.42 16.98
C VAL A 182 5.20 16.84 15.98
N LEU A 183 4.17 16.13 16.42
CA LEU A 183 3.11 15.64 15.54
C LEU A 183 2.35 16.77 14.82
N LYS A 184 2.34 17.97 15.38
CA LYS A 184 1.77 19.16 14.73
C LYS A 184 2.53 19.62 13.48
N GLU A 185 3.79 19.20 13.35
CA GLU A 185 4.65 19.46 12.20
C GLU A 185 4.59 18.31 11.16
N CYS A 186 3.94 17.21 11.51
CA CYS A 186 3.90 16.02 10.68
C CYS A 186 2.70 16.04 9.72
N THR A 187 2.91 15.49 8.54
CA THR A 187 1.85 15.25 7.55
C THR A 187 1.77 13.77 7.24
N PHE A 188 0.55 13.26 7.09
CA PHE A 188 0.28 11.85 6.85
C PHE A 188 -0.54 11.68 5.58
N ARG A 189 -0.03 10.87 4.65
CA ARG A 189 -0.74 10.34 3.51
C ARG A 189 -0.92 8.85 3.74
N VAL A 190 -2.14 8.37 3.72
CA VAL A 190 -2.45 6.99 4.04
C VAL A 190 -2.98 6.29 2.80
N ALA A 191 -2.25 5.28 2.34
CA ALA A 191 -2.66 4.43 1.22
C ALA A 191 -3.81 3.53 1.68
N CYS A 192 -4.99 3.78 1.15
CA CYS A 192 -6.23 3.11 1.49
C CYS A 192 -7.07 2.89 0.24
N ASP A 193 -7.22 1.62 -0.17
CA ASP A 193 -7.95 1.22 -1.38
C ASP A 193 -9.36 0.66 -1.06
N VAL A 194 -9.82 0.82 0.19
CA VAL A 194 -11.16 0.43 0.62
C VAL A 194 -11.95 1.64 1.11
N GLU A 195 -13.25 1.63 0.87
CA GLU A 195 -14.16 2.74 1.21
C GLU A 195 -15.04 2.44 2.45
N ASN A 196 -14.81 1.31 3.11
CA ASN A 196 -15.61 0.89 4.26
C ASN A 196 -15.63 1.94 5.37
N SER A 197 -16.80 2.23 5.90
CA SER A 197 -17.00 3.01 7.12
C SER A 197 -16.41 2.29 8.34
N LEU A 198 -16.28 3.01 9.44
CA LEU A 198 -15.77 2.42 10.69
C LEU A 198 -16.72 1.35 11.24
N CYS A 199 -18.02 1.62 11.26
CA CYS A 199 -19.06 0.79 11.89
C CYS A 199 -20.18 0.46 10.92
N GLY A 200 -21.06 -0.47 11.35
CA GLY A 200 -22.26 -0.90 10.64
C GLY A 200 -22.06 -2.16 9.80
N GLU A 201 -23.05 -2.48 8.95
CA GLU A 201 -23.05 -3.71 8.15
C GLU A 201 -21.84 -3.78 7.19
N LEU A 202 -21.44 -2.65 6.63
CA LEU A 202 -20.25 -2.50 5.78
C LEU A 202 -19.02 -1.99 6.55
N GLY A 203 -19.11 -1.96 7.89
CA GLY A 203 -18.03 -1.51 8.77
C GLY A 203 -16.89 -2.52 8.89
N CYS A 204 -15.79 -2.06 9.46
CA CYS A 204 -14.56 -2.85 9.51
C CYS A 204 -14.68 -4.18 10.26
N SER A 205 -15.45 -4.20 11.35
CA SER A 205 -15.65 -5.43 12.13
C SER A 205 -16.43 -6.48 11.35
N SER A 206 -17.49 -6.05 10.64
CA SER A 206 -18.36 -6.93 9.85
C SER A 206 -17.63 -7.51 8.64
N VAL A 207 -16.92 -6.65 7.90
CA VAL A 207 -16.30 -7.04 6.63
C VAL A 207 -14.96 -7.75 6.84
N PHE A 208 -14.10 -7.24 7.71
CA PHE A 208 -12.72 -7.71 7.85
C PHE A 208 -12.48 -8.52 9.14
N GLY A 209 -13.42 -8.55 10.08
CA GLY A 209 -13.30 -9.29 11.33
C GLY A 209 -13.11 -10.80 11.16
N PRO A 210 -13.86 -11.48 10.28
CA PRO A 210 -13.75 -12.92 10.10
C PRO A 210 -12.34 -13.40 9.74
N GLN A 211 -11.64 -12.75 8.80
CA GLN A 211 -10.27 -13.11 8.42
C GLN A 211 -9.24 -12.90 9.54
N LYS A 212 -9.58 -12.05 10.52
CA LYS A 212 -8.78 -11.76 11.73
C LYS A 212 -9.09 -12.69 12.89
N GLY A 213 -10.01 -13.65 12.70
CA GLY A 213 -10.40 -14.65 13.71
C GLY A 213 -11.60 -14.26 14.58
N ALA A 214 -12.36 -13.24 14.20
CA ALA A 214 -13.57 -12.86 14.93
C ALA A 214 -14.75 -13.78 14.58
N ASP A 215 -15.51 -14.19 15.60
CA ASP A 215 -16.82 -14.82 15.47
C ASP A 215 -17.94 -13.75 15.40
N GLU A 216 -19.16 -14.17 15.08
CA GLU A 216 -20.31 -13.27 14.96
C GLU A 216 -20.59 -12.44 16.23
N LYS A 217 -20.35 -13.04 17.41
CA LYS A 217 -20.55 -12.34 18.69
C LYS A 217 -19.51 -11.22 18.86
N SER A 218 -18.26 -11.54 18.63
CA SER A 218 -17.15 -10.58 18.72
C SER A 218 -17.32 -9.45 17.69
N ILE A 219 -17.77 -9.78 16.47
CA ILE A 219 -18.04 -8.78 15.42
C ILE A 219 -19.06 -7.74 15.92
N ARG A 220 -20.22 -8.20 16.42
CA ARG A 220 -21.26 -7.28 16.95
C ARG A 220 -20.77 -6.43 18.12
N GLN A 221 -19.97 -7.00 19.01
CA GLN A 221 -19.41 -6.30 20.14
C GLN A 221 -18.39 -5.24 19.71
N MET A 222 -17.46 -5.61 18.87
CA MET A 222 -16.43 -4.69 18.35
C MET A 222 -17.06 -3.52 17.57
N ASP A 223 -18.10 -3.79 16.77
CA ASP A 223 -18.81 -2.74 16.03
C ASP A 223 -19.43 -1.70 16.98
N GLN A 224 -20.09 -2.18 18.03
CA GLN A 224 -20.69 -1.30 19.04
C GLN A 224 -19.63 -0.49 19.80
N TRP A 225 -18.50 -1.11 20.17
CA TRP A 225 -17.42 -0.42 20.88
C TRP A 225 -16.73 0.63 19.99
N LEU A 226 -16.51 0.33 18.72
CA LEU A 226 -15.97 1.29 17.75
C LEU A 226 -16.94 2.46 17.52
N PHE A 227 -18.24 2.20 17.49
CA PHE A 227 -19.23 3.27 17.43
C PHE A 227 -19.15 4.19 18.65
N SER A 228 -19.11 3.61 19.86
CA SER A 228 -18.97 4.41 21.09
C SER A 228 -17.67 5.19 21.14
N TYR A 229 -16.55 4.59 20.68
CA TYR A 229 -15.26 5.26 20.53
C TYR A 229 -15.34 6.43 19.56
N ALA A 230 -16.01 6.26 18.41
CA ALA A 230 -16.17 7.34 17.45
C ALA A 230 -16.99 8.50 18.03
N GLN A 231 -18.07 8.22 18.78
CA GLN A 231 -18.85 9.28 19.43
C GLN A 231 -18.01 10.06 20.46
N LEU A 232 -17.25 9.36 21.30
CA LEU A 232 -16.35 9.99 22.26
C LEU A 232 -15.24 10.80 21.56
N THR A 233 -14.73 10.30 20.42
CA THR A 233 -13.73 11.03 19.62
C THR A 233 -14.28 12.34 19.08
N LYS A 234 -15.53 12.39 18.64
CA LYS A 234 -16.18 13.61 18.13
C LYS A 234 -16.28 14.72 19.16
N GLU A 235 -16.36 14.40 20.45
CA GLU A 235 -16.37 15.39 21.53
C GLU A 235 -15.06 16.18 21.60
N HIS A 236 -13.94 15.60 21.14
CA HIS A 236 -12.61 16.21 21.21
C HIS A 236 -12.05 16.64 19.83
N PHE A 237 -12.50 16.00 18.75
CA PHE A 237 -11.98 16.19 17.39
C PHE A 237 -13.14 16.41 16.41
N LEU A 238 -13.44 17.68 16.08
CA LEU A 238 -14.57 18.05 15.22
C LEU A 238 -14.52 17.47 13.81
N GLN A 239 -13.32 17.09 13.34
CA GLN A 239 -13.12 16.45 12.03
C GLN A 239 -13.36 14.93 12.05
N ALA A 240 -13.66 14.33 13.20
CA ALA A 240 -13.89 12.91 13.30
C ALA A 240 -15.20 12.51 12.60
N ASP A 241 -15.09 11.62 11.63
CA ASP A 241 -16.22 11.10 10.87
C ASP A 241 -16.05 9.58 10.64
N GLU A 242 -16.87 8.79 11.33
CA GLU A 242 -16.89 7.33 11.20
C GLU A 242 -17.42 6.86 9.84
N ASN A 243 -18.09 7.74 9.09
CA ASN A 243 -18.63 7.43 7.76
C ASN A 243 -17.67 7.86 6.64
N CYS A 244 -16.57 8.52 6.97
CA CYS A 244 -15.56 8.87 5.98
C CYS A 244 -15.10 7.62 5.22
N PRO A 245 -15.08 7.63 3.87
CA PRO A 245 -14.56 6.51 3.09
C PRO A 245 -13.14 6.10 3.56
N GLY A 246 -12.97 4.80 3.88
CA GLY A 246 -11.73 4.28 4.42
C GLY A 246 -11.55 4.40 5.94
N ALA A 247 -12.49 5.01 6.67
CA ALA A 247 -12.43 5.08 8.13
C ALA A 247 -12.32 3.68 8.78
N GLY A 248 -12.98 2.67 8.21
CA GLY A 248 -12.90 1.29 8.65
C GLY A 248 -11.63 0.55 8.21
N ALA A 249 -10.83 1.09 7.32
CA ALA A 249 -9.62 0.42 6.87
C ALA A 249 -8.72 0.05 8.06
N ALA A 250 -8.13 -1.15 7.99
CA ALA A 250 -7.24 -1.70 9.01
C ALA A 250 -7.85 -1.72 10.43
N GLY A 251 -9.16 -2.03 10.52
CA GLY A 251 -9.85 -2.14 11.82
C GLY A 251 -9.97 -0.81 12.55
N GLY A 252 -10.21 0.27 11.80
CA GLY A 252 -10.37 1.62 12.30
C GLY A 252 -9.09 2.45 12.37
N LEU A 253 -7.96 1.91 11.89
CA LEU A 253 -6.72 2.69 11.80
C LEU A 253 -6.88 3.88 10.85
N GLY A 254 -7.66 3.73 9.76
CA GLY A 254 -8.02 4.84 8.87
C GLY A 254 -8.72 5.98 9.62
N PHE A 255 -9.71 5.66 10.47
CA PHE A 255 -10.39 6.62 11.33
C PHE A 255 -9.41 7.34 12.28
N ALA A 256 -8.49 6.58 12.91
CA ALA A 256 -7.50 7.18 13.81
C ALA A 256 -6.59 8.16 13.09
N PHE A 257 -6.06 7.80 11.92
CA PHE A 257 -5.22 8.69 11.13
C PHE A 257 -5.96 9.96 10.70
N GLN A 258 -7.19 9.82 10.21
CA GLN A 258 -7.99 10.97 9.76
C GLN A 258 -8.38 11.88 10.94
N SER A 259 -8.92 11.30 12.02
CA SER A 259 -9.49 12.08 13.13
C SER A 259 -8.45 12.75 14.00
N TYR A 260 -7.35 12.05 14.34
CA TYR A 260 -6.36 12.53 15.32
C TYR A 260 -5.13 13.16 14.67
N LEU A 261 -4.74 12.70 13.49
CA LEU A 261 -3.51 13.13 12.83
C LEU A 261 -3.76 13.97 11.57
N GLY A 262 -5.01 14.22 11.22
CA GLY A 262 -5.38 15.02 10.04
C GLY A 262 -4.91 14.40 8.72
N ALA A 263 -4.76 13.08 8.67
CA ALA A 263 -4.27 12.37 7.50
C ALA A 263 -5.26 12.44 6.33
N ARG A 264 -4.70 12.36 5.11
CA ARG A 264 -5.48 12.13 3.89
C ARG A 264 -5.48 10.64 3.59
N LEU A 265 -6.68 10.06 3.50
CA LEU A 265 -6.88 8.70 3.00
C LEU A 265 -7.06 8.79 1.49
N GLU A 266 -6.22 8.11 0.74
CA GLU A 266 -6.25 8.18 -0.72
C GLU A 266 -5.74 6.87 -1.34
N PRO A 267 -6.13 6.55 -2.59
CA PRO A 267 -5.66 5.34 -3.26
C PRO A 267 -4.13 5.26 -3.27
N GLY A 268 -3.60 4.08 -2.92
CA GLY A 268 -2.15 3.88 -2.82
C GLY A 268 -1.42 4.17 -4.11
N ILE A 269 -1.99 3.75 -5.24
CA ILE A 269 -1.42 4.05 -6.56
C ILE A 269 -1.27 5.56 -6.81
N ARG A 270 -2.21 6.39 -6.35
CA ARG A 270 -2.11 7.84 -6.52
C ARG A 270 -0.90 8.40 -5.79
N ILE A 271 -0.68 7.97 -4.55
CA ILE A 271 0.50 8.37 -3.76
C ILE A 271 1.77 8.00 -4.52
N VAL A 272 1.87 6.76 -5.01
CA VAL A 272 3.05 6.27 -5.71
C VAL A 272 3.33 7.04 -6.99
N LEU A 273 2.31 7.32 -7.81
CA LEU A 273 2.46 8.09 -9.06
C LEU A 273 2.96 9.51 -8.79
N GLU A 274 2.46 10.17 -7.75
CA GLU A 274 2.87 11.52 -7.36
C GLU A 274 4.30 11.53 -6.79
N GLU A 275 4.63 10.63 -5.86
CA GLU A 275 5.96 10.58 -5.23
C GLU A 275 7.06 10.22 -6.24
N THR A 276 6.78 9.32 -7.17
CA THR A 276 7.74 8.94 -8.23
C THR A 276 7.88 10.00 -9.32
N GLY A 277 6.98 10.99 -9.36
CA GLY A 277 6.95 12.02 -10.39
C GLY A 277 6.65 11.47 -11.79
N LEU A 278 5.94 10.35 -11.85
CA LEU A 278 5.73 9.59 -13.09
C LEU A 278 5.01 10.42 -14.16
N GLU A 279 4.06 11.27 -13.76
CA GLU A 279 3.34 12.14 -14.71
C GLU A 279 4.27 13.05 -15.49
N ARG A 280 5.29 13.62 -14.85
CA ARG A 280 6.28 14.48 -15.52
C ARG A 280 7.08 13.71 -16.57
N GLU A 281 7.43 12.47 -16.27
CA GLU A 281 8.19 11.63 -17.20
C GLU A 281 7.37 11.19 -18.41
N MET A 282 6.03 11.09 -18.24
CA MET A 282 5.12 10.71 -19.32
C MET A 282 4.80 11.85 -20.30
N ALA A 283 5.04 13.11 -19.93
CA ALA A 283 4.61 14.28 -20.71
C ALA A 283 5.16 14.29 -22.15
N ASP A 284 6.31 13.69 -22.36
CA ASP A 284 7.00 13.59 -23.66
C ASP A 284 7.39 12.15 -24.04
N ALA A 285 6.73 11.16 -23.42
CA ALA A 285 7.00 9.76 -23.69
C ALA A 285 6.20 9.24 -24.88
N ASP A 286 6.85 8.45 -25.73
CA ASP A 286 6.19 7.73 -26.82
C ASP A 286 5.48 6.47 -26.30
N PHE A 287 6.14 5.77 -25.37
CA PHE A 287 5.66 4.51 -24.81
C PHE A 287 5.70 4.53 -23.28
N VAL A 288 4.69 3.91 -22.70
CA VAL A 288 4.65 3.59 -21.26
C VAL A 288 4.50 2.08 -21.10
N LEU A 289 5.45 1.47 -20.39
CA LEU A 289 5.38 0.06 -20.07
C LEU A 289 4.90 -0.11 -18.62
N THR A 290 3.91 -0.95 -18.43
CA THR A 290 3.38 -1.30 -17.10
C THR A 290 3.18 -2.81 -16.99
N GLY A 291 2.73 -3.30 -15.85
CA GLY A 291 2.47 -4.72 -15.65
C GLY A 291 2.45 -5.12 -14.19
N GLU A 292 2.15 -6.37 -13.98
CA GLU A 292 2.11 -7.03 -12.67
C GLU A 292 2.21 -8.56 -12.82
N GLY A 293 2.34 -9.29 -11.71
CA GLY A 293 2.44 -10.75 -11.75
C GLY A 293 1.23 -11.45 -12.40
N ARG A 294 0.01 -10.92 -12.23
CA ARG A 294 -1.22 -11.48 -12.79
C ARG A 294 -2.22 -10.39 -13.10
N MET A 295 -2.61 -10.27 -14.36
CA MET A 295 -3.64 -9.36 -14.81
C MET A 295 -4.98 -10.08 -15.01
N ASP A 296 -6.03 -9.53 -14.44
CA ASP A 296 -7.42 -9.97 -14.49
C ASP A 296 -8.37 -8.76 -14.50
N GLU A 297 -9.68 -8.99 -14.35
CA GLU A 297 -10.66 -7.91 -14.26
C GLU A 297 -10.41 -6.95 -13.07
N GLN A 298 -9.85 -7.46 -11.96
CA GLN A 298 -9.54 -6.64 -10.79
C GLN A 298 -8.41 -5.64 -11.06
N THR A 299 -7.55 -5.91 -12.04
CA THR A 299 -6.52 -4.95 -12.46
C THR A 299 -7.15 -3.63 -12.89
N ALA A 300 -8.27 -3.69 -13.63
CA ALA A 300 -9.01 -2.51 -14.08
C ALA A 300 -9.71 -1.73 -12.94
N MET A 301 -9.94 -2.36 -11.79
CA MET A 301 -10.62 -1.77 -10.63
C MET A 301 -9.73 -0.84 -9.79
N GLY A 302 -8.57 -0.41 -10.29
CA GLY A 302 -7.73 0.59 -9.64
C GLY A 302 -6.37 0.11 -9.15
N LYS A 303 -5.95 -1.11 -9.53
CA LYS A 303 -4.58 -1.57 -9.26
C LYS A 303 -3.54 -0.74 -10.00
N ALA A 304 -2.26 -0.93 -9.65
CA ALA A 304 -1.15 -0.14 -10.15
C ALA A 304 -1.10 -0.01 -11.69
N PRO A 305 -1.25 -1.06 -12.52
CA PRO A 305 -1.23 -0.91 -13.97
C PRO A 305 -2.36 -0.03 -14.52
N ALA A 306 -3.54 -0.08 -13.90
CA ALA A 306 -4.67 0.77 -14.29
C ALA A 306 -4.41 2.26 -14.03
N GLY A 307 -3.80 2.57 -12.88
CA GLY A 307 -3.42 3.94 -12.54
C GLY A 307 -2.40 4.51 -13.52
N VAL A 308 -1.38 3.72 -13.87
CA VAL A 308 -0.37 4.06 -14.88
C VAL A 308 -1.02 4.29 -16.25
N ALA A 309 -1.87 3.37 -16.70
CA ALA A 309 -2.52 3.48 -18.01
C ALA A 309 -3.39 4.74 -18.12
N LYS A 310 -4.25 5.00 -17.13
CA LYS A 310 -5.08 6.20 -17.08
C LYS A 310 -4.25 7.49 -17.12
N LEU A 311 -3.12 7.50 -16.41
CA LEU A 311 -2.22 8.66 -16.41
C LEU A 311 -1.54 8.83 -17.77
N ALA A 312 -1.00 7.76 -18.35
CA ALA A 312 -0.34 7.77 -19.65
C ALA A 312 -1.26 8.25 -20.77
N LYS A 313 -2.54 7.86 -20.73
CA LYS A 313 -3.54 8.29 -21.75
C LYS A 313 -3.85 9.78 -21.70
N LYS A 314 -3.70 10.45 -20.58
CA LYS A 314 -3.82 11.92 -20.51
C LYS A 314 -2.73 12.61 -21.36
N HIS A 315 -1.59 11.96 -21.55
CA HIS A 315 -0.45 12.46 -22.31
C HIS A 315 -0.33 11.85 -23.72
N GLY A 316 -1.31 11.02 -24.12
CA GLY A 316 -1.34 10.43 -25.48
C GLY A 316 -0.33 9.30 -25.69
N CYS A 317 0.28 8.77 -24.62
CA CYS A 317 1.26 7.70 -24.72
C CYS A 317 0.63 6.37 -25.17
N THR A 318 1.41 5.55 -25.89
CA THR A 318 1.06 4.15 -26.15
C THR A 318 1.44 3.32 -24.91
N VAL A 319 0.46 2.56 -24.38
CA VAL A 319 0.63 1.77 -23.15
C VAL A 319 0.70 0.29 -23.47
N ILE A 320 1.80 -0.35 -23.08
CA ILE A 320 2.01 -1.79 -23.23
C ILE A 320 2.16 -2.41 -21.83
N ALA A 321 1.38 -3.45 -21.57
CA ALA A 321 1.43 -4.19 -20.31
C ALA A 321 2.13 -5.54 -20.46
N PHE A 322 2.88 -5.94 -19.43
CA PHE A 322 3.50 -7.27 -19.32
C PHE A 322 3.03 -7.94 -18.04
N ALA A 323 2.62 -9.20 -18.15
CA ALA A 323 2.11 -9.96 -17.00
C ALA A 323 2.70 -11.36 -16.93
N GLY A 324 2.87 -11.87 -15.71
CA GLY A 324 3.22 -13.27 -15.49
C GLY A 324 2.12 -14.21 -15.97
N ALA A 325 0.85 -13.78 -15.83
CA ALA A 325 -0.31 -14.47 -16.38
C ALA A 325 -1.38 -13.45 -16.79
N LEU A 326 -2.03 -13.67 -17.93
CA LEU A 326 -3.23 -13.00 -18.36
C LEU A 326 -4.41 -13.95 -18.10
N GLN A 327 -5.32 -13.56 -17.22
CA GLN A 327 -6.47 -14.39 -16.86
C GLN A 327 -7.75 -13.95 -17.60
N GLU A 328 -8.78 -14.77 -17.46
CA GLU A 328 -10.09 -14.42 -17.98
C GLU A 328 -10.55 -13.07 -17.43
N GLY A 329 -11.18 -12.24 -18.27
CA GLY A 329 -11.60 -10.88 -17.90
C GLY A 329 -10.53 -9.79 -18.04
N PHE A 330 -9.24 -10.11 -18.29
CA PHE A 330 -8.21 -9.08 -18.43
C PHE A 330 -8.49 -8.07 -19.57
N ALA A 331 -9.28 -8.46 -20.58
CA ALA A 331 -9.60 -7.62 -21.72
C ALA A 331 -10.24 -6.28 -21.35
N VAL A 332 -10.89 -6.19 -20.19
CA VAL A 332 -11.41 -4.92 -19.64
C VAL A 332 -10.28 -3.88 -19.43
N CYS A 333 -9.03 -4.35 -19.27
CA CYS A 333 -7.89 -3.46 -19.15
C CYS A 333 -7.62 -2.61 -20.40
N HIS A 334 -8.09 -3.03 -21.57
CA HIS A 334 -8.01 -2.22 -22.78
C HIS A 334 -8.92 -0.99 -22.71
N GLU A 335 -10.08 -1.10 -22.05
CA GLU A 335 -11.03 0.02 -21.89
C GLU A 335 -10.48 1.12 -20.99
N ILE A 336 -9.55 0.79 -20.08
CA ILE A 336 -8.90 1.74 -19.20
C ILE A 336 -7.60 2.33 -19.75
N GLY A 337 -7.21 1.98 -20.99
CA GLY A 337 -6.11 2.59 -21.72
C GLY A 337 -4.86 1.73 -21.91
N ILE A 338 -4.90 0.43 -21.64
CA ILE A 338 -3.82 -0.49 -22.02
C ILE A 338 -4.03 -0.87 -23.50
N ASP A 339 -3.12 -0.44 -24.38
CA ASP A 339 -3.23 -0.69 -25.83
C ASP A 339 -2.90 -2.13 -26.21
N ALA A 340 -1.92 -2.74 -25.53
CA ALA A 340 -1.53 -4.13 -25.72
C ALA A 340 -1.07 -4.77 -24.41
N ALA A 341 -1.33 -6.06 -24.26
CA ALA A 341 -0.87 -6.83 -23.11
C ALA A 341 -0.20 -8.15 -23.56
N PHE A 342 0.91 -8.49 -22.93
CA PHE A 342 1.70 -9.68 -23.22
C PHE A 342 1.93 -10.53 -21.98
N CYS A 343 1.67 -11.84 -22.08
CA CYS A 343 2.11 -12.79 -21.08
C CYS A 343 3.60 -13.09 -21.27
N ILE A 344 4.39 -13.03 -20.21
CA ILE A 344 5.83 -13.29 -20.28
C ILE A 344 6.17 -14.79 -20.33
N GLN A 345 5.20 -15.67 -20.02
CA GLN A 345 5.45 -17.11 -20.07
C GLN A 345 5.51 -17.60 -21.53
N LYS A 346 6.64 -18.20 -21.90
CA LYS A 346 6.93 -18.68 -23.26
C LYS A 346 6.31 -20.06 -23.54
N ARG A 347 5.98 -20.80 -22.50
CA ARG A 347 5.39 -22.15 -22.55
C ARG A 347 4.55 -22.40 -21.30
N ALA A 348 3.76 -23.45 -21.29
CA ALA A 348 3.10 -23.93 -20.08
C ALA A 348 4.17 -24.43 -19.10
N VAL A 349 4.15 -23.93 -17.88
CA VAL A 349 5.09 -24.24 -16.79
C VAL A 349 4.33 -24.39 -15.48
N SER A 350 4.94 -25.02 -14.48
CA SER A 350 4.40 -25.01 -13.12
C SER A 350 4.46 -23.59 -12.52
N LEU A 351 3.67 -23.35 -11.48
CA LEU A 351 3.74 -22.07 -10.76
C LEU A 351 5.14 -21.81 -10.18
N GLU A 352 5.78 -22.85 -9.65
CA GLU A 352 7.13 -22.78 -9.10
C GLU A 352 8.15 -22.33 -10.15
N GLU A 353 8.12 -22.96 -11.35
CA GLU A 353 8.98 -22.54 -12.47
C GLU A 353 8.65 -21.12 -12.95
N ALA A 354 7.37 -20.74 -12.99
CA ALA A 354 6.95 -19.40 -13.41
C ALA A 354 7.41 -18.32 -12.45
N MET A 355 7.57 -18.64 -11.16
CA MET A 355 8.00 -17.74 -10.10
C MET A 355 9.52 -17.72 -9.90
N ASP A 356 10.29 -18.58 -10.62
CA ASP A 356 11.74 -18.49 -10.60
C ASP A 356 12.19 -17.10 -11.07
N ARG A 357 12.94 -16.41 -10.22
CA ARG A 357 13.29 -15.00 -10.41
C ARG A 357 14.08 -14.76 -11.70
N ASP A 358 15.10 -15.56 -11.93
CA ASP A 358 16.02 -15.34 -13.07
C ASP A 358 15.33 -15.68 -14.39
N ALA A 359 14.53 -16.77 -14.40
CA ALA A 359 13.72 -17.15 -15.55
C ALA A 359 12.64 -16.09 -15.86
N ALA A 360 11.96 -15.55 -14.84
CA ALA A 360 10.96 -14.51 -15.02
C ALA A 360 11.56 -13.21 -15.57
N MET A 361 12.70 -12.77 -15.06
CA MET A 361 13.43 -11.60 -15.59
C MET A 361 13.85 -11.80 -17.05
N GLN A 362 14.40 -12.97 -17.39
CA GLN A 362 14.77 -13.28 -18.77
C GLN A 362 13.55 -13.35 -19.69
N ASN A 363 12.45 -13.93 -19.23
CA ASN A 363 11.20 -14.03 -19.98
C ASN A 363 10.63 -12.62 -20.26
N LEU A 364 10.61 -11.73 -19.25
CA LEU A 364 10.16 -10.35 -19.43
C LEU A 364 11.04 -9.59 -20.42
N THR A 365 12.37 -9.72 -20.31
CA THR A 365 13.33 -9.11 -21.26
C THR A 365 13.05 -9.55 -22.69
N ASP A 366 12.91 -10.86 -22.91
CA ASP A 366 12.70 -11.41 -24.25
C ASP A 366 11.32 -11.03 -24.81
N THR A 367 10.27 -11.07 -23.99
CA THR A 367 8.92 -10.69 -24.43
C THR A 367 8.87 -9.20 -24.78
N CYS A 368 9.48 -8.34 -23.97
CA CYS A 368 9.59 -6.91 -24.26
C CYS A 368 10.38 -6.66 -25.55
N LYS A 369 11.48 -7.38 -25.76
CA LYS A 369 12.27 -7.32 -26.99
C LYS A 369 11.44 -7.67 -28.23
N GLU A 370 10.63 -8.75 -28.19
CA GLU A 370 9.77 -9.13 -29.31
C GLU A 370 8.65 -8.08 -29.56
N ALA A 371 8.03 -7.53 -28.50
CA ALA A 371 7.06 -6.47 -28.63
C ALA A 371 7.69 -5.23 -29.34
N PHE A 372 8.90 -4.84 -28.95
CA PHE A 372 9.59 -3.69 -29.58
C PHE A 372 10.17 -4.00 -30.96
N ARG A 373 10.43 -5.26 -31.33
CA ARG A 373 10.70 -5.65 -32.73
C ARG A 373 9.48 -5.39 -33.61
N LEU A 374 8.27 -5.69 -33.14
CA LEU A 374 7.03 -5.37 -33.85
C LEU A 374 6.88 -3.86 -34.01
N VAL A 375 7.09 -3.09 -32.95
CA VAL A 375 7.08 -1.61 -33.00
C VAL A 375 8.05 -1.10 -34.07
N LYS A 376 9.30 -1.62 -34.08
CA LYS A 376 10.32 -1.22 -35.06
C LYS A 376 9.91 -1.53 -36.48
N ALA A 377 9.31 -2.69 -36.74
CA ALA A 377 8.84 -3.10 -38.05
C ALA A 377 7.72 -2.15 -38.57
N VAL A 378 6.78 -1.78 -37.70
CA VAL A 378 5.68 -0.89 -38.07
C VAL A 378 6.17 0.56 -38.34
N VAL A 379 7.00 1.10 -37.45
CA VAL A 379 7.57 2.46 -37.62
C VAL A 379 8.49 2.55 -38.83
N GLY A 380 9.26 1.49 -39.12
CA GLY A 380 10.16 1.45 -40.29
C GLY A 380 9.45 1.34 -41.64
N VAL A 381 8.18 0.91 -41.67
CA VAL A 381 7.35 0.89 -42.88
C VAL A 381 6.74 2.28 -43.17
N SER A 382 6.67 3.15 -42.17
CA SER A 382 6.11 4.51 -42.30
C SER A 382 7.11 5.58 -42.72
N GLN A 383 8.39 5.21 -42.97
CA GLN A 383 9.45 6.02 -43.54
C GLN A 383 9.73 5.60 -45.00
#